data_52e4b3619408b2f231a84c87c4842fb1
#
_entry.id   52e4b3619408b2f231a84c87c4842fb1
#
_cell.length_a   1.000
_cell.length_b   1.000
_cell.length_c   1.000
_cell.angle_alpha   90.00
_cell.angle_beta   90.00
_cell.angle_gamma   90.00
#
_symmetry.space_group_name_H-M   'P 1'
#
loop_
_entity.id
_entity.type
_entity.pdbx_description
1 polymer ?
#
loop_
_entity_poly.entity_id
_entity_poly.type
_entity_poly.pdbx_seq_one_letter_code
_entity_poly.pdbx_strand_id
1 'polypeptide(L)'
;MKAAFSATIGRRMLQKNGLDSRRHEERVSKILGGVAFGYLALCFIAPYLLPSDSVPELSGRANAIDYAFENSWGNDEREEGSSVGHNQVLHGGKFVWSELNPIWALAYGFGDLNCHQKHERSWEINGNQMPVCARDIGIFMGFSVGCLFFLLRGYNRWTVRDTFLSVFHD
;
A
#
# COMPACT_ATOMS: atom_id res chain seq x y z
N MET A 1 13.03 38.34 -15.39
CA MET A 1 13.59 38.60 -14.07
C MET A 1 13.00 37.67 -12.98
N LYS A 2 11.68 37.50 -12.86
CA LYS A 2 11.04 36.63 -11.84
C LYS A 2 11.43 35.14 -11.92
N ALA A 3 11.53 34.55 -13.12
CA ALA A 3 11.89 33.13 -13.30
C ALA A 3 13.35 32.83 -12.88
N ALA A 4 14.29 33.72 -13.18
CA ALA A 4 15.70 33.56 -12.78
C ALA A 4 15.86 33.71 -11.26
N PHE A 5 15.10 34.61 -10.65
CA PHE A 5 15.08 34.81 -9.19
C PHE A 5 14.55 33.59 -8.46
N SER A 6 13.44 33.02 -8.91
CA SER A 6 12.85 31.80 -8.35
C SER A 6 13.79 30.59 -8.47
N ALA A 7 14.46 30.42 -9.62
CA ALA A 7 15.44 29.34 -9.81
C ALA A 7 16.67 29.49 -8.91
N THR A 8 17.09 30.73 -8.62
CA THR A 8 18.22 31.02 -7.74
C THR A 8 17.88 30.75 -6.27
N ILE A 9 16.66 31.09 -5.83
CA ILE A 9 16.16 30.79 -4.48
C ILE A 9 16.06 29.28 -4.27
N GLY A 10 15.46 28.57 -5.21
CA GLY A 10 15.36 27.11 -5.14
C GLY A 10 16.72 26.43 -5.06
N ARG A 11 17.71 26.90 -5.84
CA ARG A 11 19.08 26.38 -5.81
C ARG A 11 19.81 26.69 -4.49
N ARG A 12 19.62 27.89 -3.93
CA ARG A 12 20.18 28.26 -2.61
C ARG A 12 19.55 27.49 -1.45
N MET A 13 18.25 27.20 -1.50
CA MET A 13 17.58 26.37 -0.49
C MET A 13 18.08 24.92 -0.54
N LEU A 14 18.29 24.36 -1.72
CA LEU A 14 18.87 23.03 -1.90
C LEU A 14 20.31 22.95 -1.34
N GLN A 15 21.15 23.96 -1.60
CA GLN A 15 22.53 24.04 -1.06
C GLN A 15 22.58 24.20 0.47
N LYS A 16 21.66 24.99 1.05
CA LYS A 16 21.66 25.28 2.49
C LYS A 16 21.28 24.09 3.37
N ASN A 17 20.67 23.04 2.79
CA ASN A 17 20.19 21.87 3.50
C ASN A 17 21.09 20.63 3.39
N GLY A 18 22.34 20.80 2.96
CA GLY A 18 23.31 19.70 2.88
C GLY A 18 22.99 18.65 1.81
N LEU A 19 22.15 19.00 0.84
CA LEU A 19 21.76 18.11 -0.27
C LEU A 19 22.77 18.17 -1.44
N ASP A 20 24.05 18.29 -1.14
CA ASP A 20 25.10 18.19 -2.16
C ASP A 20 25.13 16.83 -2.86
N SER A 21 24.48 15.81 -2.27
CA SER A 21 24.30 14.52 -2.93
C SER A 21 22.85 14.01 -2.84
N ARG A 22 21.93 14.70 -3.48
CA ARG A 22 20.55 14.27 -3.67
C ARG A 22 20.41 12.88 -4.33
N ARG A 23 21.50 12.35 -4.89
CA ARG A 23 21.52 11.03 -5.54
C ARG A 23 21.15 9.90 -4.61
N HIS A 24 21.48 9.98 -3.32
CA HIS A 24 21.14 8.95 -2.36
C HIS A 24 19.64 8.96 -2.05
N GLU A 25 19.08 10.12 -1.75
CA GLU A 25 17.65 10.30 -1.46
C GLU A 25 16.78 9.94 -2.67
N GLU A 26 17.20 10.31 -3.87
CA GLU A 26 16.53 9.91 -5.12
C GLU A 26 16.55 8.39 -5.31
N ARG A 27 17.66 7.73 -5.01
CA ARG A 27 17.76 6.27 -5.09
C ARG A 27 16.82 5.62 -4.09
N VAL A 28 16.83 6.06 -2.84
CA VAL A 28 15.93 5.56 -1.79
C VAL A 28 14.46 5.76 -2.20
N SER A 29 14.10 6.96 -2.67
CA SER A 29 12.74 7.26 -3.10
C SER A 29 12.30 6.40 -4.31
N LYS A 30 13.22 6.14 -5.26
CA LYS A 30 12.94 5.23 -6.40
C LYS A 30 12.67 3.80 -5.94
N ILE A 31 13.49 3.30 -5.02
CA ILE A 31 13.34 1.93 -4.49
C ILE A 31 12.04 1.82 -3.70
N LEU A 32 11.83 2.68 -2.72
CA LEU A 32 10.65 2.62 -1.85
C LEU A 32 9.35 2.87 -2.64
N GLY A 33 9.34 3.89 -3.49
CA GLY A 33 8.18 4.19 -4.34
C GLY A 33 7.92 3.08 -5.36
N GLY A 34 8.98 2.50 -5.93
CA GLY A 34 8.88 1.37 -6.86
C GLY A 34 8.35 0.10 -6.19
N VAL A 35 8.80 -0.22 -4.98
CA VAL A 35 8.29 -1.35 -4.19
C VAL A 35 6.82 -1.13 -3.82
N ALA A 36 6.47 0.05 -3.32
CA ALA A 36 5.09 0.36 -2.94
C ALA A 36 4.14 0.33 -4.15
N PHE A 37 4.55 0.91 -5.27
CA PHE A 37 3.77 0.88 -6.50
C PHE A 37 3.67 -0.53 -7.09
N GLY A 38 4.77 -1.30 -7.07
CA GLY A 38 4.78 -2.70 -7.52
C GLY A 38 3.85 -3.57 -6.70
N TYR A 39 3.87 -3.42 -5.37
CA TYR A 39 2.92 -4.12 -4.50
C TYR A 39 1.47 -3.69 -4.75
N LEU A 40 1.23 -2.37 -4.89
CA LEU A 40 -0.10 -1.86 -5.24
C LEU A 40 -0.61 -2.47 -6.56
N ALA A 41 0.24 -2.53 -7.58
CA ALA A 41 -0.10 -3.17 -8.85
C ALA A 41 -0.44 -4.66 -8.67
N LEU A 42 0.33 -5.39 -7.85
CA LEU A 42 0.04 -6.80 -7.54
C LEU A 42 -1.32 -6.96 -6.84
N CYS A 43 -1.72 -6.04 -5.97
CA CYS A 43 -3.03 -6.07 -5.32
C CYS A 43 -4.20 -6.00 -6.31
N PHE A 44 -4.03 -5.35 -7.46
CA PHE A 44 -5.04 -5.32 -8.52
C PHE A 44 -4.93 -6.49 -9.51
N ILE A 45 -3.70 -6.86 -9.85
CA ILE A 45 -3.43 -7.89 -10.87
C ILE A 45 -3.74 -9.29 -10.33
N ALA A 46 -3.41 -9.58 -9.07
CA ALA A 46 -3.61 -10.90 -8.49
C ALA A 46 -5.09 -11.34 -8.52
N PRO A 47 -6.06 -10.59 -7.97
CA PRO A 47 -7.45 -11.00 -8.02
C PRO A 47 -8.02 -11.04 -9.44
N TYR A 48 -7.52 -10.22 -10.36
CA TYR A 48 -7.93 -10.21 -11.76
C TYR A 48 -7.49 -11.46 -12.52
N LEU A 49 -6.27 -11.96 -12.26
CA LEU A 49 -5.69 -13.10 -12.97
C LEU A 49 -5.95 -14.47 -12.29
N LEU A 50 -6.36 -14.46 -11.04
CA LEU A 50 -6.82 -15.68 -10.38
C LEU A 50 -8.14 -16.18 -10.99
N PRO A 51 -8.44 -17.48 -10.92
CA PRO A 51 -9.74 -17.99 -11.29
C PRO A 51 -10.85 -17.24 -10.55
N SER A 52 -11.99 -17.01 -11.22
CA SER A 52 -13.13 -16.32 -10.57
C SER A 52 -13.55 -17.07 -9.32
N ASP A 53 -13.90 -16.31 -8.29
CA ASP A 53 -14.42 -16.83 -7.01
C ASP A 53 -13.44 -17.76 -6.27
N SER A 54 -12.13 -17.64 -6.53
CA SER A 54 -11.10 -18.44 -5.86
C SER A 54 -10.62 -17.81 -4.53
N VAL A 55 -10.87 -16.53 -4.31
CA VAL A 55 -10.58 -15.84 -3.06
C VAL A 55 -11.90 -15.39 -2.44
N PRO A 56 -12.34 -16.04 -1.35
CA PRO A 56 -13.60 -15.75 -0.71
C PRO A 56 -13.54 -14.42 0.08
N GLU A 57 -14.65 -14.08 0.73
CA GLU A 57 -14.70 -12.99 1.69
C GLU A 57 -13.82 -13.30 2.91
N LEU A 58 -12.82 -12.48 3.16
CA LEU A 58 -11.86 -12.63 4.26
C LEU A 58 -12.17 -11.65 5.39
N SER A 59 -11.83 -12.04 6.63
CA SER A 59 -11.91 -11.16 7.80
C SER A 59 -10.88 -11.60 8.82
N GLY A 60 -9.63 -11.14 8.66
CA GLY A 60 -8.51 -11.47 9.52
C GLY A 60 -8.25 -10.46 10.63
N ARG A 61 -7.17 -10.70 11.37
CA ARG A 61 -6.62 -9.80 12.40
C ARG A 61 -5.53 -8.91 11.80
N ALA A 62 -5.36 -7.72 12.36
CA ALA A 62 -4.21 -6.89 11.98
C ALA A 62 -2.91 -7.48 12.54
N ASN A 63 -1.85 -7.37 11.75
CA ASN A 63 -0.50 -7.81 12.11
C ASN A 63 -0.43 -9.29 12.55
N ALA A 64 -1.23 -10.13 11.91
CA ALA A 64 -1.27 -11.57 12.13
C ALA A 64 -1.27 -12.30 10.78
N ILE A 65 -0.89 -13.55 10.79
CA ILE A 65 -0.96 -14.44 9.63
C ILE A 65 -2.14 -15.37 9.85
N ASP A 66 -3.25 -15.08 9.17
CA ASP A 66 -4.53 -15.74 9.45
C ASP A 66 -4.99 -16.70 8.35
N TYR A 67 -4.37 -16.65 7.15
CA TYR A 67 -4.79 -17.45 5.98
C TYR A 67 -3.63 -18.19 5.31
N ALA A 68 -2.53 -18.44 6.04
CA ALA A 68 -1.37 -19.12 5.45
C ALA A 68 -1.62 -20.62 5.17
N PHE A 69 -2.36 -21.29 6.05
CA PHE A 69 -2.61 -22.73 6.02
C PHE A 69 -4.09 -23.05 6.27
N GLU A 70 -4.53 -24.26 5.92
CA GLU A 70 -5.91 -24.71 6.15
C GLU A 70 -6.39 -24.59 7.62
N ASN A 71 -5.47 -24.82 8.57
CA ASN A 71 -5.73 -24.72 10.01
C ASN A 71 -5.35 -23.35 10.60
N SER A 72 -5.15 -22.34 9.76
CA SER A 72 -4.90 -20.99 10.23
C SER A 72 -6.14 -20.36 10.84
N TRP A 73 -5.91 -19.46 11.77
CA TRP A 73 -6.96 -18.81 12.57
C TRP A 73 -8.12 -18.22 11.75
N GLY A 74 -7.85 -17.64 10.58
CA GLY A 74 -8.86 -17.04 9.70
C GLY A 74 -9.80 -18.07 9.08
N ASN A 75 -9.37 -19.34 8.97
CA ASN A 75 -10.14 -20.44 8.41
C ASN A 75 -11.01 -21.21 9.42
N ASP A 76 -10.97 -20.79 10.71
CA ASP A 76 -11.77 -21.44 11.74
C ASP A 76 -13.27 -21.08 11.62
N GLU A 77 -14.11 -22.00 12.10
CA GLU A 77 -15.52 -21.75 12.32
C GLU A 77 -15.73 -20.84 13.51
N ARG A 78 -16.48 -19.75 13.36
CA ARG A 78 -16.73 -18.76 14.39
C ARG A 78 -18.21 -18.40 14.47
N GLU A 79 -18.62 -17.89 15.63
CA GLU A 79 -19.95 -17.30 15.78
C GLU A 79 -20.06 -16.02 14.95
N GLU A 80 -21.17 -15.87 14.22
CA GLU A 80 -21.44 -14.63 13.49
C GLU A 80 -21.60 -13.45 14.46
N GLY A 81 -21.13 -12.28 14.02
CA GLY A 81 -21.18 -11.05 14.82
C GLY A 81 -19.90 -10.77 15.63
N SER A 82 -18.85 -11.58 15.48
CA SER A 82 -17.54 -11.27 16.03
C SER A 82 -17.00 -9.97 15.44
N SER A 83 -16.43 -9.10 16.27
CA SER A 83 -15.77 -7.87 15.79
C SER A 83 -14.50 -8.14 14.99
N VAL A 84 -13.93 -9.35 15.10
CA VAL A 84 -12.72 -9.78 14.41
C VAL A 84 -12.88 -11.23 13.98
N GLY A 85 -12.68 -11.48 12.70
CA GLY A 85 -12.96 -12.76 12.08
C GLY A 85 -14.46 -12.97 11.82
N HIS A 86 -14.78 -14.00 11.07
CA HIS A 86 -16.13 -14.47 10.79
C HIS A 86 -16.10 -15.99 10.58
N ASN A 87 -17.24 -16.62 10.43
CA ASN A 87 -17.28 -18.04 10.06
C ASN A 87 -16.92 -18.18 8.57
N GLN A 88 -15.67 -18.56 8.28
CA GLN A 88 -15.15 -18.62 6.92
C GLN A 88 -15.93 -19.60 6.02
N VAL A 89 -16.52 -20.65 6.59
CA VAL A 89 -17.32 -21.61 5.84
C VAL A 89 -18.57 -20.96 5.23
N LEU A 90 -19.19 -20.02 5.94
CA LEU A 90 -20.37 -19.28 5.48
C LEU A 90 -20.04 -18.18 4.47
N HIS A 91 -18.78 -17.74 4.45
CA HIS A 91 -18.28 -16.65 3.61
C HIS A 91 -17.44 -17.13 2.40
N GLY A 92 -17.80 -18.26 1.83
CA GLY A 92 -17.20 -18.75 0.60
C GLY A 92 -16.12 -19.83 0.76
N GLY A 93 -15.91 -20.32 2.00
CA GLY A 93 -15.00 -21.43 2.27
C GLY A 93 -13.59 -21.02 2.66
N LYS A 94 -12.75 -22.01 2.92
CA LYS A 94 -11.36 -21.79 3.36
C LYS A 94 -10.52 -21.17 2.26
N PHE A 95 -9.58 -20.32 2.68
CA PHE A 95 -8.59 -19.71 1.81
C PHE A 95 -7.17 -20.00 2.34
N VAL A 96 -6.26 -20.39 1.43
CA VAL A 96 -4.87 -20.69 1.77
C VAL A 96 -3.94 -20.03 0.76
N TRP A 97 -3.39 -18.87 1.13
CA TRP A 97 -2.55 -18.15 0.18
C TRP A 97 -1.19 -18.83 -0.08
N SER A 98 -0.70 -19.70 0.82
CA SER A 98 0.54 -20.44 0.58
C SER A 98 0.47 -21.47 -0.55
N GLU A 99 -0.74 -21.85 -0.96
CA GLU A 99 -0.98 -22.76 -2.08
C GLU A 99 -1.03 -22.03 -3.44
N LEU A 100 -1.11 -20.72 -3.42
CA LEU A 100 -1.04 -19.91 -4.63
C LEU A 100 0.39 -19.95 -5.22
N ASN A 101 0.50 -19.55 -6.49
CA ASN A 101 1.84 -19.36 -7.03
C ASN A 101 2.61 -18.29 -6.22
N PRO A 102 3.96 -18.31 -6.18
CA PRO A 102 4.75 -17.45 -5.29
C PRO A 102 4.47 -15.95 -5.43
N ILE A 103 4.07 -15.47 -6.62
CA ILE A 103 3.78 -14.05 -6.86
C ILE A 103 2.47 -13.65 -6.18
N TRP A 104 1.43 -14.47 -6.33
CA TRP A 104 0.14 -14.22 -5.69
C TRP A 104 0.19 -14.51 -4.19
N ALA A 105 0.94 -15.53 -3.79
CA ALA A 105 1.23 -15.80 -2.38
C ALA A 105 1.90 -14.60 -1.69
N LEU A 106 2.83 -13.92 -2.38
CA LEU A 106 3.42 -12.68 -1.88
C LEU A 106 2.38 -11.56 -1.72
N ALA A 107 1.49 -11.38 -2.69
CA ALA A 107 0.45 -10.35 -2.63
C ALA A 107 -0.50 -10.56 -1.44
N TYR A 108 -1.05 -11.77 -1.33
CA TYR A 108 -2.01 -12.11 -0.28
C TYR A 108 -1.37 -12.29 1.08
N GLY A 109 -0.18 -12.91 1.18
CA GLY A 109 0.54 -13.10 2.43
C GLY A 109 1.03 -11.78 3.05
N PHE A 110 1.50 -10.84 2.22
CA PHE A 110 1.83 -9.51 2.72
C PHE A 110 0.57 -8.74 3.14
N GLY A 111 -0.53 -8.90 2.41
CA GLY A 111 -1.84 -8.37 2.78
C GLY A 111 -2.33 -8.93 4.11
N ASP A 112 -2.26 -10.24 4.29
CA ASP A 112 -2.64 -10.93 5.50
C ASP A 112 -1.85 -10.42 6.73
N LEU A 113 -0.54 -10.23 6.59
CA LEU A 113 0.30 -9.71 7.66
C LEU A 113 0.00 -8.26 8.04
N ASN A 114 -0.36 -7.40 7.08
CA ASN A 114 -0.44 -5.94 7.32
C ASN A 114 -1.87 -5.40 7.42
N CYS A 115 -2.85 -6.12 6.90
CA CYS A 115 -4.24 -5.68 6.81
C CYS A 115 -5.18 -6.66 7.52
N HIS A 116 -6.31 -6.15 8.01
CA HIS A 116 -7.39 -7.03 8.52
C HIS A 116 -8.12 -7.78 7.41
N GLN A 117 -7.88 -7.45 6.16
CA GLN A 117 -8.56 -8.01 4.98
C GLN A 117 -10.09 -8.11 5.12
N LYS A 118 -10.71 -7.19 5.86
CA LYS A 118 -12.17 -7.22 6.03
C LYS A 118 -12.88 -7.00 4.70
N HIS A 119 -13.71 -7.95 4.28
CA HIS A 119 -14.47 -7.90 3.03
C HIS A 119 -15.30 -6.61 2.90
N GLU A 120 -15.96 -6.16 3.96
CA GLU A 120 -16.76 -4.92 4.00
C GLU A 120 -15.97 -3.65 3.62
N ARG A 121 -14.64 -3.71 3.65
CA ARG A 121 -13.72 -2.59 3.36
C ARG A 121 -12.77 -2.89 2.21
N SER A 122 -12.92 -4.03 1.60
CA SER A 122 -12.10 -4.48 0.48
C SER A 122 -12.92 -4.43 -0.81
N TRP A 123 -12.26 -4.22 -1.91
CA TRP A 123 -12.90 -4.37 -3.21
C TRP A 123 -12.76 -5.80 -3.70
N GLU A 124 -13.62 -6.16 -4.62
CA GLU A 124 -13.57 -7.42 -5.33
C GLU A 124 -13.29 -7.19 -6.81
N ILE A 125 -12.46 -8.01 -7.38
CA ILE A 125 -12.14 -8.02 -8.80
C ILE A 125 -12.26 -9.45 -9.29
N ASN A 126 -13.08 -9.69 -10.31
CA ASN A 126 -13.33 -11.02 -10.86
C ASN A 126 -13.89 -12.02 -9.79
N GLY A 127 -14.73 -11.53 -8.85
CA GLY A 127 -15.25 -12.33 -7.74
C GLY A 127 -14.20 -12.66 -6.65
N ASN A 128 -12.98 -12.14 -6.75
CA ASN A 128 -11.92 -12.35 -5.79
C ASN A 128 -11.73 -11.11 -4.92
N GLN A 129 -11.73 -11.30 -3.61
CA GLN A 129 -11.39 -10.21 -2.70
C GLN A 129 -9.94 -9.77 -2.92
N MET A 130 -9.70 -8.45 -2.86
CA MET A 130 -8.35 -7.89 -2.96
C MET A 130 -7.49 -8.25 -1.74
N PRO A 131 -6.15 -8.37 -1.94
CA PRO A 131 -5.21 -8.69 -0.86
C PRO A 131 -5.23 -7.72 0.32
N VAL A 132 -5.63 -6.46 0.09
CA VAL A 132 -5.68 -5.41 1.10
C VAL A 132 -6.95 -4.58 0.99
N CYS A 133 -7.35 -3.94 2.09
CA CYS A 133 -8.54 -3.09 2.12
C CYS A 133 -8.30 -1.73 1.42
N ALA A 134 -9.37 -1.03 1.10
CA ALA A 134 -9.34 0.28 0.42
C ALA A 134 -8.49 1.33 1.15
N ARG A 135 -8.40 1.27 2.49
CA ARG A 135 -7.53 2.15 3.28
C ARG A 135 -6.05 1.94 2.94
N ASP A 136 -5.60 0.70 2.88
CA ASP A 136 -4.21 0.37 2.62
C ASP A 136 -3.84 0.65 1.16
N ILE A 137 -4.78 0.47 0.23
CA ILE A 137 -4.64 0.94 -1.16
C ILE A 137 -4.37 2.44 -1.18
N GLY A 138 -5.15 3.24 -0.42
CA GLY A 138 -4.95 4.68 -0.30
C GLY A 138 -3.57 5.05 0.27
N ILE A 139 -3.08 4.31 1.27
CA ILE A 139 -1.77 4.51 1.87
C ILE A 139 -0.65 4.22 0.85
N PHE A 140 -0.68 3.07 0.18
CA PHE A 140 0.34 2.72 -0.82
C PHE A 140 0.31 3.66 -2.03
N MET A 141 -0.88 4.07 -2.47
CA MET A 141 -1.03 5.04 -3.55
C MET A 141 -0.48 6.40 -3.16
N GLY A 142 -0.85 6.93 -2.00
CA GLY A 142 -0.36 8.22 -1.49
C GLY A 142 1.16 8.21 -1.29
N PHE A 143 1.72 7.11 -0.77
CA PHE A 143 3.16 6.94 -0.61
C PHE A 143 3.88 6.92 -1.97
N SER A 144 3.36 6.17 -2.96
CA SER A 144 3.94 6.10 -4.31
C SER A 144 3.91 7.45 -5.01
N VAL A 145 2.78 8.16 -4.92
CA VAL A 145 2.63 9.53 -5.46
C VAL A 145 3.58 10.50 -4.75
N GLY A 146 3.70 10.42 -3.43
CA GLY A 146 4.65 11.23 -2.65
C GLY A 146 6.10 11.01 -3.09
N CYS A 147 6.50 9.74 -3.27
CA CYS A 147 7.82 9.39 -3.80
C CYS A 147 8.05 9.97 -5.21
N LEU A 148 7.04 9.88 -6.08
CA LEU A 148 7.11 10.45 -7.43
C LEU A 148 7.27 11.97 -7.39
N PHE A 149 6.49 12.67 -6.58
CA PHE A 149 6.62 14.11 -6.39
C PHE A 149 8.01 14.49 -5.87
N PHE A 150 8.54 13.74 -4.89
CA PHE A 150 9.89 13.96 -4.40
C PHE A 150 10.94 13.81 -5.53
N LEU A 151 10.81 12.80 -6.38
CA LEU A 151 11.70 12.59 -7.51
C LEU A 151 11.65 13.73 -8.53
N LEU A 152 10.44 14.22 -8.84
CA LEU A 152 10.24 15.27 -9.82
C LEU A 152 10.61 16.67 -9.33
N ARG A 153 10.33 16.97 -8.06
CA ARG A 153 10.44 18.33 -7.48
C ARG A 153 11.53 18.47 -6.44
N GLY A 154 11.98 17.36 -5.81
CA GLY A 154 13.01 17.38 -4.79
C GLY A 154 12.60 18.09 -3.51
N TYR A 155 11.40 17.85 -3.04
CA TYR A 155 10.95 18.35 -1.75
C TYR A 155 11.80 17.78 -0.62
N ASN A 156 12.30 18.63 0.27
CA ASN A 156 12.87 18.25 1.55
C ASN A 156 11.96 18.75 2.69
N ARG A 157 12.30 18.42 3.93
CA ARG A 157 11.52 18.84 5.12
C ARG A 157 11.28 20.34 5.17
N TRP A 158 12.24 21.13 4.76
CA TRP A 158 12.19 22.59 4.77
C TRP A 158 11.32 23.11 3.64
N THR A 159 11.43 22.51 2.47
CA THR A 159 10.63 22.88 1.30
C THR A 159 9.13 22.67 1.52
N VAL A 160 8.72 21.59 2.22
CA VAL A 160 7.33 21.34 2.58
C VAL A 160 6.80 22.43 3.51
N ARG A 161 7.55 22.76 4.58
CA ARG A 161 7.19 23.81 5.52
C ARG A 161 7.11 25.18 4.83
N ASP A 162 8.14 25.53 4.05
CA ASP A 162 8.25 26.84 3.41
C ASP A 162 7.21 26.98 2.29
N THR A 163 6.89 25.88 1.57
CA THR A 163 5.81 25.88 0.59
C THR A 163 4.45 26.05 1.28
N PHE A 164 4.21 25.36 2.40
CA PHE A 164 2.99 25.51 3.17
C PHE A 164 2.83 26.93 3.70
N LEU A 165 3.88 27.48 4.28
CA LEU A 165 3.86 28.86 4.80
C LEU A 165 3.70 29.89 3.69
N SER A 166 4.27 29.67 2.50
CA SER A 166 4.13 30.58 1.35
C SER A 166 2.72 30.63 0.77
N VAL A 167 1.93 29.61 0.96
CA VAL A 167 0.50 29.59 0.54
C VAL A 167 -0.37 30.45 1.45
N PHE A 168 0.05 30.66 2.70
CA PHE A 168 -0.72 31.41 3.72
C PHE A 168 -0.11 32.76 4.05
N HIS A 169 0.91 33.18 3.34
CA HIS A 169 1.64 34.42 3.61
C HIS A 169 1.61 35.34 2.38
N ASP A 170 0.39 35.83 2.07
CA ASP A 170 0.13 37.02 1.25
C ASP A 170 -0.59 38.09 2.08
#